data_68847225c1e95cdc1b42d47c93a790e8
#
_entry.id   68847225c1e95cdc1b42d47c93a790e8
#
_cell.length_a   1.000
_cell.length_b   1.000
_cell.length_c   1.000
_cell.angle_alpha   90.00
_cell.angle_beta   90.00
_cell.angle_gamma   90.00
#
_symmetry.space_group_name_H-M   'P 1'
#
loop_
_entity.id
_entity.type
_entity.pdbx_description
1 polymer ?
#
loop_
_entity_poly.entity_id
_entity_poly.type
_entity_poly.pdbx_seq_one_letter_code
_entity_poly.pdbx_strand_id
1 'polypeptide(L)'
;MSGFSADWLALREPFDRAARAACADTAGAEWLHAAWRRDMPRGQALQVVDLGSGTGANLREIAARLGGLQHWRLIDHDPQLLAALPDALAPWAATRGLRLQLRETLLVIEGGEGLRIEVERCEADLAHRLDAVPLAGVHLVTASALLDLVSAAWLDALVARCGAAGAAVWWALTVDDRITWTPSDPDDALVLAQFHAHQQRDKGFGPALGGAAAGRAADRLAAAGYRVIRTATDWQVDGSRGAADRPMLRAMVEGIAAAAAEQAPTLADRATHWQAHKLAQLDTLRLQVGHTDVQAWLP
;
A
#
# COMPACT_ATOMS: atom_id res chain seq x y z
N MET A 1 10.05 15.63 6.37
CA MET A 1 9.53 14.32 6.81
C MET A 1 10.58 13.27 6.47
N SER A 2 10.97 12.41 7.40
CA SER A 2 11.69 11.18 7.03
C SER A 2 10.70 10.29 6.29
N GLY A 3 10.93 10.06 5.00
CA GLY A 3 10.16 9.08 4.22
C GLY A 3 10.25 7.67 4.82
N PHE A 4 9.44 6.76 4.37
CA PHE A 4 9.53 5.36 4.77
C PHE A 4 10.86 4.78 4.28
N SER A 5 11.64 4.17 5.19
CA SER A 5 12.91 3.55 4.81
C SER A 5 12.69 2.25 4.04
N ALA A 6 13.67 1.87 3.21
CA ALA A 6 13.66 0.58 2.51
C ALA A 6 13.57 -0.60 3.50
N ASP A 7 14.20 -0.49 4.68
CA ASP A 7 14.14 -1.50 5.74
C ASP A 7 12.71 -1.67 6.30
N TRP A 8 11.99 -0.55 6.52
CA TRP A 8 10.60 -0.61 6.94
C TRP A 8 9.73 -1.27 5.87
N LEU A 9 9.92 -0.92 4.58
CA LEU A 9 9.19 -1.52 3.48
C LEU A 9 9.47 -3.01 3.35
N ALA A 10 10.72 -3.44 3.55
CA ALA A 10 11.09 -4.85 3.55
C ALA A 10 10.51 -5.61 4.75
N LEU A 11 10.46 -4.97 5.93
CA LEU A 11 9.90 -5.56 7.15
C LEU A 11 8.39 -5.82 7.01
N ARG A 12 7.64 -4.89 6.42
CA ARG A 12 6.18 -5.00 6.31
C ARG A 12 5.70 -5.91 5.16
N GLU A 13 6.47 -6.03 4.08
CA GLU A 13 6.04 -6.71 2.85
C GLU A 13 5.54 -8.15 3.05
N PRO A 14 6.13 -9.01 3.91
CA PRO A 14 5.59 -10.34 4.18
C PRO A 14 4.16 -10.31 4.75
N PHE A 15 3.84 -9.33 5.61
CA PHE A 15 2.51 -9.17 6.22
C PHE A 15 1.52 -8.61 5.21
N ASP A 16 1.93 -7.64 4.39
CA ASP A 16 1.15 -7.10 3.26
C ASP A 16 0.72 -8.23 2.32
N ARG A 17 1.67 -9.09 1.93
CA ARG A 17 1.42 -10.23 1.06
C ARG A 17 0.51 -11.27 1.69
N ALA A 18 0.73 -11.62 2.97
CA ALA A 18 -0.09 -12.59 3.68
C ALA A 18 -1.54 -12.11 3.82
N ALA A 19 -1.75 -10.81 4.14
CA ALA A 19 -3.06 -10.21 4.24
C ALA A 19 -3.82 -10.25 2.90
N ARG A 20 -3.14 -9.89 1.81
CA ARG A 20 -3.73 -9.89 0.46
C ARG A 20 -3.96 -11.31 -0.09
N ALA A 21 -3.10 -12.26 0.25
CA ALA A 21 -3.28 -13.67 -0.12
C ALA A 21 -4.50 -14.31 0.56
N ALA A 22 -4.75 -13.98 1.84
CA ALA A 22 -5.90 -14.48 2.59
C ALA A 22 -7.25 -14.01 1.99
N CYS A 23 -7.26 -12.93 1.21
CA CYS A 23 -8.44 -12.34 0.60
C CYS A 23 -8.53 -12.59 -0.92
N ALA A 24 -7.57 -13.31 -1.50
CA ALA A 24 -7.48 -13.53 -2.94
C ALA A 24 -8.72 -14.22 -3.54
N ASP A 25 -9.40 -15.05 -2.76
CA ASP A 25 -10.59 -15.79 -3.19
C ASP A 25 -11.87 -14.93 -3.20
N THR A 26 -11.90 -13.81 -2.51
CA THR A 26 -13.11 -12.98 -2.33
C THR A 26 -13.24 -11.83 -3.31
N ALA A 27 -12.13 -11.37 -3.90
CA ALA A 27 -12.12 -10.27 -4.85
C ALA A 27 -11.11 -10.55 -5.96
N GLY A 28 -11.23 -11.71 -6.58
CA GLY A 28 -10.26 -12.18 -7.57
C GLY A 28 -9.98 -11.16 -8.65
N ALA A 29 -8.76 -11.21 -9.20
CA ALA A 29 -8.38 -10.46 -10.40
C ALA A 29 -9.32 -10.73 -11.61
N GLU A 30 -10.33 -11.58 -11.44
CA GLU A 30 -11.33 -11.93 -12.45
C GLU A 30 -12.06 -10.69 -13.02
N TRP A 31 -12.37 -9.71 -12.17
CA TRP A 31 -12.98 -8.47 -12.66
C TRP A 31 -11.99 -7.63 -13.51
N LEU A 32 -10.69 -7.65 -13.16
CA LEU A 32 -9.64 -7.04 -13.98
C LEU A 32 -9.54 -7.70 -15.34
N HIS A 33 -9.58 -9.03 -15.38
CA HIS A 33 -9.60 -9.77 -16.63
C HIS A 33 -10.88 -9.52 -17.42
N ALA A 34 -12.03 -9.46 -16.75
CA ALA A 34 -13.32 -9.25 -17.40
C ALA A 34 -13.47 -7.82 -17.96
N ALA A 35 -12.96 -6.81 -17.24
CA ALA A 35 -13.10 -5.40 -17.63
C ALA A 35 -12.14 -4.99 -18.75
N TRP A 36 -10.93 -5.56 -18.84
CA TRP A 36 -9.93 -5.04 -19.76
C TRP A 36 -9.46 -6.00 -20.85
N ARG A 37 -9.25 -7.31 -20.53
CA ARG A 37 -8.72 -8.23 -21.53
C ARG A 37 -9.70 -8.57 -22.60
N ARG A 38 -11.02 -8.47 -22.33
CA ARG A 38 -12.05 -8.74 -23.33
C ARG A 38 -11.98 -7.76 -24.50
N ASP A 39 -11.69 -6.49 -24.22
CA ASP A 39 -11.73 -5.39 -25.18
C ASP A 39 -10.34 -4.89 -25.62
N MET A 40 -9.27 -5.39 -24.99
CA MET A 40 -7.90 -5.01 -25.39
C MET A 40 -7.50 -5.70 -26.71
N PRO A 41 -6.97 -4.94 -27.67
CA PRO A 41 -6.37 -5.52 -28.87
C PRO A 41 -5.25 -6.50 -28.54
N ARG A 42 -5.15 -7.60 -29.30
CA ARG A 42 -4.05 -8.57 -29.13
C ARG A 42 -2.70 -7.88 -29.28
N GLY A 43 -1.78 -8.10 -28.34
CA GLY A 43 -0.45 -7.51 -28.35
C GLY A 43 -0.32 -6.12 -27.73
N GLN A 44 -1.41 -5.54 -27.23
CA GLN A 44 -1.35 -4.30 -26.47
C GLN A 44 -0.93 -4.58 -25.02
N ALA A 45 -0.02 -3.73 -24.50
CA ALA A 45 0.39 -3.80 -23.09
C ALA A 45 -0.60 -3.07 -22.19
N LEU A 46 -0.93 -3.69 -21.05
CA LEU A 46 -1.69 -3.06 -19.99
C LEU A 46 -0.89 -1.89 -19.41
N GLN A 47 -1.44 -0.68 -19.42
CA GLN A 47 -0.82 0.53 -18.88
C GLN A 47 -1.19 0.68 -17.42
N VAL A 48 -0.21 0.63 -16.52
CA VAL A 48 -0.42 0.72 -15.06
C VAL A 48 0.40 1.87 -14.50
N VAL A 49 -0.21 2.64 -13.61
CA VAL A 49 0.47 3.67 -12.80
C VAL A 49 0.36 3.26 -11.35
N ASP A 50 1.49 3.17 -10.64
CA ASP A 50 1.57 2.88 -9.20
C ASP A 50 2.04 4.13 -8.45
N LEU A 51 1.19 4.67 -7.58
CA LEU A 51 1.42 5.91 -6.85
C LEU A 51 2.02 5.62 -5.47
N GLY A 52 3.13 6.27 -5.13
CA GLY A 52 3.88 5.99 -3.91
C GLY A 52 4.45 4.58 -3.92
N SER A 53 5.10 4.23 -5.02
CA SER A 53 5.47 2.85 -5.33
C SER A 53 6.54 2.23 -4.40
N GLY A 54 7.29 3.07 -3.70
CA GLY A 54 8.40 2.61 -2.84
C GLY A 54 9.37 1.73 -3.62
N THR A 55 9.66 0.56 -3.08
CA THR A 55 10.49 -0.48 -3.71
C THR A 55 9.70 -1.46 -4.58
N GLY A 56 8.49 -1.10 -5.03
CA GLY A 56 7.68 -1.88 -5.98
C GLY A 56 6.97 -3.11 -5.37
N ALA A 57 6.67 -3.11 -4.07
CA ALA A 57 5.95 -4.20 -3.41
C ALA A 57 4.59 -4.47 -4.06
N ASN A 58 3.87 -3.41 -4.43
CA ASN A 58 2.56 -3.52 -5.06
C ASN A 58 2.64 -4.14 -6.47
N LEU A 59 3.65 -3.77 -7.28
CA LEU A 59 3.93 -4.43 -8.55
C LEU A 59 4.18 -5.93 -8.34
N ARG A 60 5.03 -6.31 -7.36
CA ARG A 60 5.34 -7.73 -7.08
C ARG A 60 4.10 -8.54 -6.71
N GLU A 61 3.11 -7.91 -6.10
CA GLU A 61 1.87 -8.56 -5.70
C GLU A 61 0.89 -8.71 -6.88
N ILE A 62 0.76 -7.68 -7.72
CA ILE A 62 -0.31 -7.61 -8.72
C ILE A 62 0.14 -8.11 -10.10
N ALA A 63 1.38 -7.85 -10.53
CA ALA A 63 1.79 -8.06 -11.91
C ALA A 63 1.66 -9.52 -12.37
N ALA A 64 1.98 -10.49 -11.50
CA ALA A 64 1.83 -11.90 -11.84
C ALA A 64 0.35 -12.31 -12.01
N ARG A 65 -0.56 -11.69 -11.27
CA ARG A 65 -2.01 -11.92 -11.38
C ARG A 65 -2.59 -11.32 -12.66
N LEU A 66 -2.05 -10.19 -13.11
CA LEU A 66 -2.46 -9.53 -14.35
C LEU A 66 -2.00 -10.32 -15.59
N GLY A 67 -0.81 -10.92 -15.57
CA GLY A 67 -0.22 -11.69 -16.66
C GLY A 67 -0.06 -10.90 -17.97
N GLY A 68 0.46 -11.52 -19.03
CA GLY A 68 0.60 -10.94 -20.38
C GLY A 68 1.54 -9.73 -20.46
N LEU A 69 1.29 -8.84 -21.43
CA LEU A 69 2.10 -7.65 -21.65
C LEU A 69 1.64 -6.52 -20.72
N GLN A 70 2.60 -5.91 -20.01
CA GLN A 70 2.33 -4.84 -19.05
C GLN A 70 3.40 -3.75 -19.16
N HIS A 71 2.97 -2.50 -19.00
CA HIS A 71 3.86 -1.34 -18.84
C HIS A 71 3.48 -0.60 -17.57
N TRP A 72 4.43 -0.54 -16.63
CA TRP A 72 4.27 0.07 -15.32
C TRP A 72 5.05 1.35 -15.21
N ARG A 73 4.42 2.42 -14.76
CA ARG A 73 5.07 3.61 -14.26
C ARG A 73 5.01 3.62 -12.74
N LEU A 74 6.15 3.38 -12.10
CA LEU A 74 6.29 3.41 -10.65
C LEU A 74 6.70 4.82 -10.24
N ILE A 75 5.81 5.49 -9.52
CA ILE A 75 5.97 6.89 -9.14
C ILE A 75 6.24 6.98 -7.66
N ASP A 76 7.36 7.60 -7.29
CA ASP A 76 7.70 7.92 -5.91
C ASP A 76 8.46 9.24 -5.84
N HIS A 77 8.44 9.92 -4.69
CA HIS A 77 9.19 11.14 -4.46
C HIS A 77 10.62 10.86 -3.99
N ASP A 78 10.91 9.65 -3.51
CA ASP A 78 12.21 9.26 -2.99
C ASP A 78 13.03 8.53 -4.06
N PRO A 79 14.07 9.20 -4.64
CA PRO A 79 14.92 8.60 -5.64
C PRO A 79 15.71 7.40 -5.12
N GLN A 80 15.96 7.29 -3.80
CA GLN A 80 16.67 6.15 -3.23
C GLN A 80 15.81 4.88 -3.28
N LEU A 81 14.49 5.00 -3.01
CA LEU A 81 13.56 3.88 -3.15
C LEU A 81 13.44 3.44 -4.61
N LEU A 82 13.36 4.39 -5.54
CA LEU A 82 13.34 4.08 -6.98
C LEU A 82 14.67 3.45 -7.47
N ALA A 83 15.80 3.85 -6.88
CA ALA A 83 17.10 3.24 -7.19
C ALA A 83 17.21 1.81 -6.65
N ALA A 84 16.57 1.49 -5.51
CA ALA A 84 16.57 0.16 -4.90
C ALA A 84 15.65 -0.85 -5.62
N LEU A 85 14.80 -0.41 -6.56
CA LEU A 85 13.85 -1.27 -7.28
C LEU A 85 14.49 -2.51 -7.94
N PRO A 86 15.63 -2.43 -8.66
CA PRO A 86 16.24 -3.61 -9.26
C PRO A 86 16.59 -4.69 -8.25
N ASP A 87 17.18 -4.29 -7.13
CA ASP A 87 17.60 -5.19 -6.05
C ASP A 87 16.38 -5.80 -5.33
N ALA A 88 15.31 -5.05 -5.17
CA ALA A 88 14.05 -5.53 -4.59
C ALA A 88 13.29 -6.49 -5.53
N LEU A 89 13.37 -6.28 -6.85
CA LEU A 89 12.69 -7.12 -7.83
C LEU A 89 13.46 -8.40 -8.17
N ALA A 90 14.78 -8.42 -8.03
CA ALA A 90 15.62 -9.56 -8.43
C ALA A 90 15.27 -10.87 -7.69
N PRO A 91 15.16 -10.91 -6.35
CA PRO A 91 14.77 -12.12 -5.62
C PRO A 91 13.35 -12.59 -5.99
N TRP A 92 12.41 -11.64 -6.15
CA TRP A 92 11.04 -11.95 -6.54
C TRP A 92 10.97 -12.56 -7.95
N ALA A 93 11.73 -12.03 -8.91
CA ALA A 93 11.82 -12.57 -10.24
C ALA A 93 12.45 -13.96 -10.23
N ALA A 94 13.57 -14.14 -9.52
CA ALA A 94 14.28 -15.41 -9.43
C ALA A 94 13.40 -16.53 -8.84
N THR A 95 12.67 -16.26 -7.76
CA THR A 95 11.78 -17.27 -7.12
C THR A 95 10.62 -17.71 -8.01
N ARG A 96 10.31 -16.94 -9.06
CA ARG A 96 9.25 -17.24 -10.05
C ARG A 96 9.78 -17.70 -11.39
N GLY A 97 11.09 -17.90 -11.52
CA GLY A 97 11.73 -18.27 -12.78
C GLY A 97 11.62 -17.18 -13.86
N LEU A 98 11.45 -15.92 -13.44
CA LEU A 98 11.39 -14.77 -14.33
C LEU A 98 12.79 -14.21 -14.53
N ARG A 99 13.04 -13.63 -15.70
CA ARG A 99 14.29 -12.96 -16.04
C ARG A 99 14.11 -11.45 -15.91
N LEU A 100 14.89 -10.84 -15.03
CA LEU A 100 14.99 -9.39 -14.87
C LEU A 100 16.19 -8.85 -15.65
N GLN A 101 15.99 -7.81 -16.43
CA GLN A 101 17.04 -7.10 -17.18
C GLN A 101 16.86 -5.58 -17.03
N LEU A 102 17.96 -4.87 -16.82
CA LEU A 102 18.00 -3.42 -16.95
C LEU A 102 18.36 -3.06 -18.39
N ARG A 103 17.47 -2.34 -19.08
CA ARG A 103 17.67 -1.82 -20.45
C ARG A 103 17.54 -0.31 -20.42
N GLU A 104 18.65 0.40 -20.55
CA GLU A 104 18.72 1.84 -20.45
C GLU A 104 18.07 2.33 -19.15
N THR A 105 16.87 2.91 -19.21
CA THR A 105 16.10 3.41 -18.06
C THR A 105 14.98 2.47 -17.61
N LEU A 106 14.67 1.43 -18.41
CA LEU A 106 13.58 0.49 -18.15
C LEU A 106 14.10 -0.78 -17.47
N LEU A 107 13.33 -1.28 -16.50
CA LEU A 107 13.48 -2.65 -16.04
C LEU A 107 12.52 -3.52 -16.86
N VAL A 108 13.03 -4.60 -17.42
CA VAL A 108 12.24 -5.55 -18.21
C VAL A 108 12.24 -6.91 -17.51
N ILE A 109 11.05 -7.42 -17.22
CA ILE A 109 10.86 -8.72 -16.57
C ILE A 109 10.10 -9.62 -17.55
N GLU A 110 10.70 -10.77 -17.87
CA GLU A 110 10.13 -11.72 -18.84
C GLU A 110 9.97 -13.10 -18.20
N GLY A 111 8.89 -13.78 -18.58
CA GLY A 111 8.59 -15.12 -18.11
C GLY A 111 7.88 -15.98 -19.15
N GLY A 112 7.44 -17.16 -18.71
CA GLY A 112 6.60 -18.04 -19.52
C GLY A 112 5.22 -17.45 -19.80
N GLU A 113 4.44 -18.13 -20.67
CA GLU A 113 3.05 -17.78 -21.01
C GLU A 113 2.87 -16.35 -21.58
N GLY A 114 3.93 -15.76 -22.14
CA GLY A 114 3.89 -14.42 -22.74
C GLY A 114 3.90 -13.29 -21.70
N LEU A 115 4.30 -13.56 -20.46
CA LEU A 115 4.49 -12.51 -19.45
C LEU A 115 5.68 -11.63 -19.82
N ARG A 116 5.41 -10.34 -20.00
CA ARG A 116 6.43 -9.30 -20.17
C ARG A 116 5.98 -8.03 -19.43
N ILE A 117 6.78 -7.59 -18.50
CA ILE A 117 6.55 -6.41 -17.69
C ILE A 117 7.68 -5.42 -17.97
N GLU A 118 7.34 -4.24 -18.47
CA GLU A 118 8.24 -3.11 -18.60
C GLU A 118 7.97 -2.13 -17.46
N VAL A 119 9.02 -1.71 -16.76
CA VAL A 119 8.90 -0.86 -15.57
C VAL A 119 9.70 0.41 -15.77
N GLU A 120 9.00 1.53 -15.82
CA GLU A 120 9.55 2.88 -15.82
C GLU A 120 9.55 3.42 -14.38
N ARG A 121 10.66 4.04 -13.97
CA ARG A 121 10.81 4.68 -12.66
C ARG A 121 10.64 6.17 -12.82
N CYS A 122 9.66 6.75 -12.14
CA CYS A 122 9.30 8.15 -12.28
C CYS A 122 9.41 8.86 -10.91
N GLU A 123 10.38 9.76 -10.77
CA GLU A 123 10.46 10.61 -9.59
C GLU A 123 9.43 11.74 -9.70
N ALA A 124 8.50 11.81 -8.74
CA ALA A 124 7.54 12.90 -8.66
C ALA A 124 7.00 13.10 -7.24
N ASP A 125 6.87 14.35 -6.85
CA ASP A 125 6.19 14.74 -5.62
C ASP A 125 4.67 14.74 -5.83
N LEU A 126 4.03 13.65 -5.43
CA LEU A 126 2.59 13.47 -5.57
C LEU A 126 1.77 14.46 -4.73
N ALA A 127 2.33 15.00 -3.66
CA ALA A 127 1.63 15.95 -2.80
C ALA A 127 1.36 17.28 -3.53
N HIS A 128 2.32 17.72 -4.35
CA HIS A 128 2.26 19.01 -5.05
C HIS A 128 2.10 18.89 -6.57
N ARG A 129 2.34 17.71 -7.14
CA ARG A 129 2.41 17.48 -8.58
C ARG A 129 1.51 16.34 -9.07
N LEU A 130 0.37 16.07 -8.38
CA LEU A 130 -0.57 15.05 -8.84
C LEU A 130 -1.05 15.32 -10.28
N ASP A 131 -1.21 16.58 -10.67
CA ASP A 131 -1.59 17.02 -12.00
C ASP A 131 -0.57 16.65 -13.09
N ALA A 132 0.70 16.53 -12.73
CA ALA A 132 1.77 16.15 -13.66
C ALA A 132 1.82 14.63 -13.94
N VAL A 133 1.12 13.81 -13.16
CA VAL A 133 1.04 12.35 -13.40
C VAL A 133 0.23 12.09 -14.67
N PRO A 134 0.80 11.53 -15.76
CA PRO A 134 0.06 11.30 -16.98
C PRO A 134 -0.85 10.08 -16.85
N LEU A 135 -2.17 10.30 -16.84
CA LEU A 135 -3.18 9.24 -16.77
C LEU A 135 -3.87 8.95 -18.11
N ALA A 136 -3.59 9.71 -19.17
CA ALA A 136 -4.15 9.43 -20.49
C ALA A 136 -3.72 8.03 -20.98
N GLY A 137 -4.69 7.19 -21.35
CA GLY A 137 -4.47 5.82 -21.82
C GLY A 137 -4.03 4.85 -20.72
N VAL A 138 -4.06 5.24 -19.45
CA VAL A 138 -3.81 4.35 -18.31
C VAL A 138 -5.05 3.49 -18.07
N HIS A 139 -4.84 2.19 -17.93
CA HIS A 139 -5.91 1.24 -17.67
C HIS A 139 -6.13 1.01 -16.17
N LEU A 140 -5.05 1.03 -15.37
CA LEU A 140 -5.09 0.82 -13.92
C LEU A 140 -4.26 1.87 -13.19
N VAL A 141 -4.86 2.53 -12.22
CA VAL A 141 -4.16 3.35 -11.22
C VAL A 141 -4.15 2.60 -9.91
N THR A 142 -2.98 2.27 -9.41
CA THR A 142 -2.80 1.52 -8.16
C THR A 142 -2.00 2.33 -7.15
N ALA A 143 -2.18 2.01 -5.88
CA ALA A 143 -1.42 2.54 -4.75
C ALA A 143 -1.48 1.51 -3.61
N SER A 144 -0.50 1.52 -2.73
CA SER A 144 -0.50 0.66 -1.53
C SER A 144 -0.06 1.47 -0.32
N ALA A 145 -0.86 1.44 0.76
CA ALA A 145 -0.60 2.17 2.00
C ALA A 145 -0.31 3.68 1.78
N LEU A 146 -1.10 4.31 0.92
CA LEU A 146 -0.97 5.73 0.56
C LEU A 146 -2.18 6.55 0.99
N LEU A 147 -3.41 6.01 0.87
CA LEU A 147 -4.61 6.84 0.99
C LEU A 147 -4.85 7.38 2.40
N ASP A 148 -4.39 6.70 3.41
CA ASP A 148 -4.45 7.16 4.82
C ASP A 148 -3.56 8.38 5.08
N LEU A 149 -2.55 8.65 4.23
CA LEU A 149 -1.62 9.77 4.33
C LEU A 149 -2.12 11.04 3.63
N VAL A 150 -3.07 10.91 2.71
CA VAL A 150 -3.49 12.02 1.86
C VAL A 150 -4.69 12.78 2.42
N SER A 151 -4.87 14.03 1.98
CA SER A 151 -6.04 14.83 2.35
C SER A 151 -7.27 14.45 1.52
N ALA A 152 -8.44 14.86 2.03
CA ALA A 152 -9.70 14.70 1.33
C ALA A 152 -9.70 15.37 -0.05
N ALA A 153 -9.12 16.57 -0.17
CA ALA A 153 -9.04 17.29 -1.43
C ALA A 153 -8.15 16.59 -2.46
N TRP A 154 -7.01 16.05 -1.99
CA TRP A 154 -6.11 15.29 -2.86
C TRP A 154 -6.77 14.02 -3.39
N LEU A 155 -7.46 13.27 -2.51
CA LEU A 155 -8.20 12.06 -2.90
C LEU A 155 -9.31 12.38 -3.90
N ASP A 156 -10.07 13.47 -3.68
CA ASP A 156 -11.13 13.90 -4.60
C ASP A 156 -10.56 14.25 -5.99
N ALA A 157 -9.39 14.91 -6.03
CA ALA A 157 -8.68 15.20 -7.27
C ALA A 157 -8.20 13.93 -7.99
N LEU A 158 -7.65 12.95 -7.23
CA LEU A 158 -7.24 11.67 -7.81
C LEU A 158 -8.42 10.92 -8.43
N VAL A 159 -9.56 10.82 -7.72
CA VAL A 159 -10.78 10.17 -8.23
C VAL A 159 -11.27 10.84 -9.52
N ALA A 160 -11.30 12.17 -9.54
CA ALA A 160 -11.70 12.91 -10.73
C ALA A 160 -10.79 12.64 -11.93
N ARG A 161 -9.47 12.55 -11.71
CA ARG A 161 -8.49 12.26 -12.76
C ARG A 161 -8.58 10.81 -13.26
N CYS A 162 -8.78 9.84 -12.36
CA CYS A 162 -9.03 8.46 -12.74
C CYS A 162 -10.30 8.33 -13.59
N GLY A 163 -11.37 9.01 -13.18
CA GLY A 163 -12.64 9.05 -13.95
C GLY A 163 -12.48 9.66 -15.32
N ALA A 164 -11.79 10.79 -15.45
CA ALA A 164 -11.51 11.42 -16.74
C ALA A 164 -10.65 10.55 -17.67
N ALA A 165 -9.79 9.72 -17.13
CA ALA A 165 -8.96 8.76 -17.88
C ALA A 165 -9.70 7.46 -18.22
N GLY A 166 -10.86 7.20 -17.62
CA GLY A 166 -11.53 5.90 -17.71
C GLY A 166 -10.76 4.77 -17.03
N ALA A 167 -9.81 5.10 -16.16
CA ALA A 167 -8.94 4.13 -15.53
C ALA A 167 -9.65 3.43 -14.37
N ALA A 168 -9.48 2.12 -14.24
CA ALA A 168 -9.85 1.43 -13.02
C ALA A 168 -8.82 1.71 -11.91
N VAL A 169 -9.18 1.40 -10.68
CA VAL A 169 -8.33 1.61 -9.53
C VAL A 169 -8.22 0.36 -8.67
N TRP A 170 -7.04 0.15 -8.10
CA TRP A 170 -6.80 -0.81 -7.02
C TRP A 170 -5.91 -0.17 -5.96
N TRP A 171 -6.55 0.35 -4.93
CA TRP A 171 -5.88 0.99 -3.81
C TRP A 171 -5.87 0.05 -2.62
N ALA A 172 -4.70 -0.47 -2.31
CA ALA A 172 -4.51 -1.56 -1.38
C ALA A 172 -3.99 -1.09 -0.01
N LEU A 173 -4.25 -1.92 1.00
CA LEU A 173 -3.63 -1.80 2.33
C LEU A 173 -3.80 -0.41 2.95
N THR A 174 -4.97 0.21 2.76
CA THR A 174 -5.32 1.45 3.45
C THR A 174 -5.68 1.14 4.88
N VAL A 175 -4.95 1.68 5.85
CA VAL A 175 -5.25 1.53 7.29
C VAL A 175 -6.65 2.05 7.59
N ASP A 176 -7.38 1.38 8.48
CA ASP A 176 -8.77 1.72 8.83
C ASP A 176 -9.03 1.89 10.34
N ASP A 177 -7.97 2.25 11.09
CA ASP A 177 -7.96 2.50 12.52
C ASP A 177 -8.28 1.28 13.42
N ARG A 178 -8.57 0.10 12.87
CA ARG A 178 -8.76 -1.12 13.66
C ARG A 178 -7.40 -1.69 14.07
N ILE A 179 -7.02 -1.49 15.33
CA ILE A 179 -5.80 -2.06 15.92
C ILE A 179 -6.18 -2.82 17.19
N THR A 180 -5.83 -4.10 17.24
CA THR A 180 -6.13 -4.95 18.39
C THR A 180 -4.89 -5.68 18.88
N TRP A 181 -4.64 -5.60 20.18
CA TRP A 181 -3.55 -6.28 20.86
C TRP A 181 -4.06 -7.44 21.71
N THR A 182 -3.33 -8.54 21.72
CA THR A 182 -3.58 -9.69 22.61
C THR A 182 -2.24 -10.16 23.18
N PRO A 183 -2.07 -10.16 24.53
CA PRO A 183 -3.03 -9.69 25.52
C PRO A 183 -3.28 -8.19 25.44
N SER A 184 -4.48 -7.77 25.87
CA SER A 184 -4.83 -6.35 25.99
C SER A 184 -4.10 -5.69 27.16
N ASP A 185 -3.89 -4.39 27.05
CA ASP A 185 -3.32 -3.54 28.09
C ASP A 185 -4.34 -2.47 28.49
N PRO A 186 -4.45 -2.09 29.79
CA PRO A 186 -5.36 -1.01 30.22
C PRO A 186 -5.17 0.32 29.48
N ASP A 187 -3.95 0.60 29.00
CA ASP A 187 -3.62 1.82 28.29
C ASP A 187 -3.76 1.72 26.76
N ASP A 188 -4.13 0.54 26.19
CA ASP A 188 -4.30 0.36 24.75
C ASP A 188 -5.21 1.44 24.14
N ALA A 189 -6.39 1.65 24.71
CA ALA A 189 -7.34 2.61 24.17
C ALA A 189 -6.81 4.06 24.20
N LEU A 190 -6.11 4.43 25.27
CA LEU A 190 -5.52 5.76 25.41
C LEU A 190 -4.41 6.01 24.40
N VAL A 191 -3.47 5.07 24.31
CA VAL A 191 -2.30 5.18 23.41
C VAL A 191 -2.75 5.16 21.95
N LEU A 192 -3.68 4.27 21.58
CA LEU A 192 -4.21 4.21 20.22
C LEU A 192 -4.99 5.46 19.83
N ALA A 193 -5.76 6.07 20.76
CA ALA A 193 -6.43 7.34 20.46
C ALA A 193 -5.45 8.46 20.10
N GLN A 194 -4.31 8.55 20.79
CA GLN A 194 -3.27 9.53 20.47
C GLN A 194 -2.55 9.17 19.15
N PHE A 195 -2.28 7.90 18.90
CA PHE A 195 -1.71 7.44 17.64
C PHE A 195 -2.60 7.80 16.45
N HIS A 196 -3.90 7.53 16.51
CA HIS A 196 -4.84 7.88 15.43
C HIS A 196 -4.92 9.40 15.23
N ALA A 197 -4.94 10.19 16.29
CA ALA A 197 -4.89 11.65 16.19
C ALA A 197 -3.57 12.13 15.52
N HIS A 198 -2.45 11.48 15.83
CA HIS A 198 -1.17 11.75 15.20
C HIS A 198 -1.17 11.38 13.69
N GLN A 199 -1.81 10.26 13.31
CA GLN A 199 -1.94 9.86 11.91
C GLN A 199 -2.72 10.88 11.07
N GLN A 200 -3.67 11.60 11.65
CA GLN A 200 -4.46 12.64 10.98
C GLN A 200 -3.72 13.96 10.75
N ARG A 201 -2.48 14.12 11.26
CA ARG A 201 -1.66 15.30 10.99
C ARG A 201 -1.30 15.38 9.51
N ASP A 202 -0.95 16.59 9.07
CA ASP A 202 -0.45 16.81 7.72
C ASP A 202 0.86 16.02 7.48
N LYS A 203 0.83 15.18 6.46
CA LYS A 203 1.96 14.37 5.99
C LYS A 203 2.58 14.92 4.70
N GLY A 204 2.30 16.17 4.37
CA GLY A 204 2.71 16.84 3.14
C GLY A 204 1.58 16.97 2.11
N PHE A 205 0.49 16.21 2.30
CA PHE A 205 -0.69 16.25 1.44
C PHE A 205 -1.85 17.09 1.99
N GLY A 206 -1.62 17.86 3.06
CA GLY A 206 -2.66 18.47 3.89
C GLY A 206 -3.12 17.52 5.00
N PRO A 207 -4.18 17.88 5.76
CA PRO A 207 -4.69 17.03 6.84
C PRO A 207 -5.02 15.62 6.34
N ALA A 208 -4.36 14.62 6.92
CA ALA A 208 -4.47 13.24 6.46
C ALA A 208 -5.84 12.63 6.83
N LEU A 209 -6.35 11.77 5.96
CA LEU A 209 -7.63 11.09 6.16
C LEU A 209 -7.56 10.00 7.24
N GLY A 210 -6.37 9.42 7.50
CA GLY A 210 -6.23 8.31 8.42
C GLY A 210 -7.18 7.16 8.09
N GLY A 211 -7.76 6.54 9.09
CA GLY A 211 -8.67 5.41 8.92
C GLY A 211 -9.97 5.68 8.16
N ALA A 212 -10.32 6.94 7.91
CA ALA A 212 -11.49 7.29 7.09
C ALA A 212 -11.23 7.16 5.57
N ALA A 213 -9.97 6.99 5.14
CA ALA A 213 -9.58 7.10 3.74
C ALA A 213 -10.25 6.06 2.83
N ALA A 214 -10.27 4.79 3.22
CA ALA A 214 -10.87 3.73 2.40
C ALA A 214 -12.39 3.92 2.22
N GLY A 215 -13.10 4.33 3.28
CA GLY A 215 -14.53 4.64 3.23
C GLY A 215 -14.80 5.80 2.26
N ARG A 216 -14.09 6.92 2.46
CA ARG A 216 -14.22 8.08 1.58
C ARG A 216 -13.88 7.77 0.13
N ALA A 217 -12.83 7.00 -0.12
CA ALA A 217 -12.45 6.61 -1.47
C ALA A 217 -13.58 5.83 -2.16
N ALA A 218 -14.17 4.86 -1.47
CA ALA A 218 -15.28 4.08 -1.99
C ALA A 218 -16.50 4.96 -2.32
N ASP A 219 -16.87 5.87 -1.41
CA ASP A 219 -18.01 6.79 -1.61
C ASP A 219 -17.78 7.72 -2.82
N ARG A 220 -16.57 8.27 -2.94
CA ARG A 220 -16.23 9.19 -4.04
C ARG A 220 -16.17 8.48 -5.40
N LEU A 221 -15.63 7.26 -5.43
CA LEU A 221 -15.63 6.41 -6.63
C LEU A 221 -17.05 6.02 -7.05
N ALA A 222 -17.89 5.62 -6.10
CA ALA A 222 -19.30 5.30 -6.38
C ALA A 222 -20.06 6.51 -6.92
N ALA A 223 -19.85 7.70 -6.32
CA ALA A 223 -20.43 8.95 -6.80
C ALA A 223 -19.94 9.35 -8.21
N ALA A 224 -18.73 8.92 -8.59
CA ALA A 224 -18.16 9.11 -9.93
C ALA A 224 -18.61 8.02 -10.94
N GLY A 225 -19.53 7.12 -10.57
CA GLY A 225 -20.10 6.10 -11.45
C GLY A 225 -19.34 4.77 -11.49
N TYR A 226 -18.35 4.58 -10.63
CA TYR A 226 -17.62 3.32 -10.54
C TYR A 226 -18.44 2.23 -9.83
N ARG A 227 -18.25 0.99 -10.26
CA ARG A 227 -18.53 -0.17 -9.42
C ARG A 227 -17.39 -0.32 -8.43
N VAL A 228 -17.70 -0.48 -7.14
CA VAL A 228 -16.71 -0.49 -6.07
C VAL A 228 -16.81 -1.78 -5.26
N ILE A 229 -15.67 -2.41 -5.01
CA ILE A 229 -15.50 -3.52 -4.07
C ILE A 229 -14.56 -3.07 -2.96
N ARG A 230 -14.91 -3.41 -1.72
CA ARG A 230 -14.06 -3.21 -0.54
C ARG A 230 -13.76 -4.58 0.07
N THR A 231 -12.49 -4.82 0.38
CA THR A 231 -12.05 -6.09 0.96
C THR A 231 -11.16 -5.80 2.16
N ALA A 232 -11.44 -6.43 3.30
CA ALA A 232 -10.57 -6.36 4.45
C ALA A 232 -9.28 -7.14 4.17
N THR A 233 -8.12 -6.52 4.40
CA THR A 233 -6.78 -7.08 4.19
C THR A 233 -5.93 -6.89 5.45
N ASP A 234 -6.42 -7.42 6.58
CA ASP A 234 -5.86 -7.19 7.89
C ASP A 234 -4.51 -7.90 8.09
N TRP A 235 -3.54 -7.22 8.67
CA TRP A 235 -2.34 -7.88 9.18
C TRP A 235 -2.66 -8.72 10.40
N GLN A 236 -2.01 -9.88 10.47
CA GLN A 236 -2.00 -10.79 11.61
C GLN A 236 -0.55 -11.08 11.98
N VAL A 237 -0.07 -10.45 13.06
CA VAL A 237 1.30 -10.60 13.55
C VAL A 237 1.26 -11.35 14.88
N ASP A 238 2.05 -12.43 15.02
CA ASP A 238 2.03 -13.30 16.20
C ASP A 238 3.46 -13.64 16.65
N GLY A 239 3.88 -13.08 17.78
CA GLY A 239 5.23 -13.25 18.32
C GLY A 239 5.62 -14.70 18.59
N SER A 240 4.65 -15.61 18.77
CA SER A 240 4.90 -17.03 18.91
C SER A 240 5.40 -17.70 17.62
N ARG A 241 5.19 -17.09 16.46
CA ARG A 241 5.68 -17.58 15.16
C ARG A 241 7.17 -17.32 14.94
N GLY A 242 7.83 -16.54 15.79
CA GLY A 242 9.28 -16.43 15.87
C GLY A 242 9.90 -15.25 15.14
N ALA A 243 10.98 -15.51 14.36
CA ALA A 243 11.96 -14.50 13.95
C ALA A 243 11.43 -13.39 13.05
N ALA A 244 10.39 -13.60 12.25
CA ALA A 244 9.85 -12.59 11.35
C ALA A 244 8.85 -11.65 12.05
N ASP A 245 7.99 -12.20 12.93
CA ASP A 245 6.89 -11.45 13.54
C ASP A 245 7.36 -10.53 14.67
N ARG A 246 8.36 -10.94 15.46
CA ARG A 246 8.84 -10.14 16.60
C ARG A 246 9.46 -8.79 16.20
N PRO A 247 10.29 -8.68 15.15
CA PRO A 247 10.75 -7.38 14.68
C PRO A 247 9.59 -6.47 14.26
N MET A 248 8.54 -7.00 13.60
CA MET A 248 7.36 -6.23 13.24
C MET A 248 6.60 -5.77 14.48
N LEU A 249 6.35 -6.66 15.46
CA LEU A 249 5.70 -6.28 16.73
C LEU A 249 6.47 -5.18 17.44
N ARG A 250 7.80 -5.32 17.53
CA ARG A 250 8.66 -4.29 18.13
C ARG A 250 8.51 -2.95 17.42
N ALA A 251 8.63 -2.93 16.10
CA ALA A 251 8.53 -1.70 15.31
C ALA A 251 7.16 -1.04 15.48
N MET A 252 6.08 -1.83 15.50
CA MET A 252 4.72 -1.31 15.72
C MET A 252 4.54 -0.74 17.13
N VAL A 253 5.01 -1.45 18.17
CA VAL A 253 4.93 -0.97 19.55
C VAL A 253 5.72 0.32 19.73
N GLU A 254 6.96 0.37 19.25
CA GLU A 254 7.83 1.55 19.36
C GLU A 254 7.27 2.74 18.55
N GLY A 255 6.80 2.50 17.33
CA GLY A 255 6.23 3.54 16.47
C GLY A 255 4.93 4.13 17.03
N ILE A 256 4.03 3.28 17.54
CA ILE A 256 2.77 3.72 18.15
C ILE A 256 3.03 4.54 19.42
N ALA A 257 3.93 4.05 20.30
CA ALA A 257 4.28 4.76 21.53
C ALA A 257 4.92 6.12 21.27
N ALA A 258 5.86 6.19 20.31
CA ALA A 258 6.53 7.43 19.92
C ALA A 258 5.52 8.45 19.35
N ALA A 259 4.65 8.02 18.44
CA ALA A 259 3.61 8.88 17.87
C ALA A 259 2.60 9.38 18.92
N ALA A 260 2.21 8.52 19.86
CA ALA A 260 1.32 8.89 20.96
C ALA A 260 1.97 9.91 21.90
N ALA A 261 3.24 9.73 22.26
CA ALA A 261 3.99 10.68 23.10
C ALA A 261 4.19 12.03 22.40
N GLU A 262 4.46 12.03 21.09
CA GLU A 262 4.56 13.25 20.29
C GLU A 262 3.22 13.98 20.19
N GLN A 263 2.11 13.24 20.06
CA GLN A 263 0.76 13.79 19.99
C GLN A 263 0.32 14.43 21.30
N ALA A 264 0.63 13.77 22.41
CA ALA A 264 0.23 14.20 23.74
C ALA A 264 1.41 14.10 24.73
N PRO A 265 2.31 15.12 24.80
CA PRO A 265 3.49 15.07 25.66
C PRO A 265 3.18 14.84 27.15
N THR A 266 1.99 15.25 27.63
CA THR A 266 1.54 14.99 29.00
C THR A 266 1.25 13.52 29.29
N LEU A 267 1.13 12.69 28.25
CA LEU A 267 0.91 11.23 28.34
C LEU A 267 2.17 10.43 27.99
N ALA A 268 3.33 11.09 27.79
CA ALA A 268 4.56 10.42 27.35
C ALA A 268 5.00 9.31 28.32
N ASP A 269 4.90 9.51 29.63
CA ASP A 269 5.24 8.50 30.62
C ASP A 269 4.32 7.26 30.52
N ARG A 270 3.02 7.46 30.25
CA ARG A 270 2.08 6.36 30.07
C ARG A 270 2.37 5.61 28.77
N ALA A 271 2.67 6.31 27.69
CA ALA A 271 3.07 5.70 26.42
C ALA A 271 4.36 4.88 26.58
N THR A 272 5.32 5.37 27.36
CA THR A 272 6.58 4.66 27.68
C THR A 272 6.33 3.40 28.53
N HIS A 273 5.45 3.46 29.54
CA HIS A 273 5.07 2.28 30.32
C HIS A 273 4.35 1.23 29.47
N TRP A 274 3.38 1.67 28.65
CA TRP A 274 2.69 0.81 27.71
C TRP A 274 3.67 0.11 26.75
N GLN A 275 4.62 0.87 26.18
CA GLN A 275 5.66 0.33 25.32
C GLN A 275 6.50 -0.74 26.02
N ALA A 276 7.00 -0.45 27.23
CA ALA A 276 7.82 -1.40 27.99
C ALA A 276 7.04 -2.68 28.30
N HIS A 277 5.75 -2.56 28.69
CA HIS A 277 4.89 -3.70 28.99
C HIS A 277 4.64 -4.58 27.75
N LYS A 278 4.31 -3.97 26.58
CA LYS A 278 4.13 -4.72 25.32
C LYS A 278 5.43 -5.38 24.88
N LEU A 279 6.57 -4.70 24.97
CA LEU A 279 7.88 -5.25 24.58
C LEU A 279 8.32 -6.43 25.47
N ALA A 280 7.93 -6.42 26.75
CA ALA A 280 8.21 -7.55 27.66
C ALA A 280 7.42 -8.83 27.29
N GLN A 281 6.38 -8.71 26.47
CA GLN A 281 5.49 -9.82 26.09
C GLN A 281 5.67 -10.26 24.61
N LEU A 282 6.70 -9.80 23.90
CA LEU A 282 6.87 -10.01 22.45
C LEU A 282 6.69 -11.46 22.01
N ASP A 283 7.08 -12.43 22.81
CA ASP A 283 7.00 -13.86 22.48
C ASP A 283 5.57 -14.41 22.41
N THR A 284 4.62 -13.75 23.07
CA THR A 284 3.20 -14.13 23.13
C THR A 284 2.27 -13.06 22.62
N LEU A 285 2.82 -11.88 22.32
CA LEU A 285 2.07 -10.73 21.83
C LEU A 285 1.52 -11.00 20.44
N ARG A 286 0.24 -10.67 20.23
CA ARG A 286 -0.40 -10.66 18.92
C ARG A 286 -0.91 -9.29 18.61
N LEU A 287 -0.83 -8.95 17.33
CA LEU A 287 -1.31 -7.70 16.79
C LEU A 287 -2.17 -7.99 15.55
N GLN A 288 -3.35 -7.41 15.51
CA GLN A 288 -4.12 -7.25 14.28
C GLN A 288 -4.17 -5.77 13.91
N VAL A 289 -3.85 -5.45 12.67
CA VAL A 289 -4.00 -4.10 12.09
C VAL A 289 -4.98 -4.18 10.93
N GLY A 290 -6.07 -3.45 11.05
CA GLY A 290 -7.10 -3.38 10.02
C GLY A 290 -6.63 -2.59 8.81
N HIS A 291 -6.82 -3.18 7.65
CA HIS A 291 -6.62 -2.55 6.35
C HIS A 291 -7.78 -2.86 5.44
N THR A 292 -8.05 -1.97 4.51
CA THR A 292 -9.07 -2.15 3.48
C THR A 292 -8.48 -1.89 2.10
N ASP A 293 -8.62 -2.86 1.20
CA ASP A 293 -8.41 -2.68 -0.24
C ASP A 293 -9.68 -2.09 -0.86
N VAL A 294 -9.51 -1.13 -1.75
CA VAL A 294 -10.59 -0.54 -2.57
C VAL A 294 -10.28 -0.82 -4.03
N GLN A 295 -11.17 -1.55 -4.68
CA GLN A 295 -11.09 -1.85 -6.10
C GLN A 295 -12.31 -1.24 -6.80
N ALA A 296 -12.09 -0.55 -7.94
CA ALA A 296 -13.22 0.02 -8.65
C ALA A 296 -12.94 0.18 -10.16
N TRP A 297 -14.01 0.08 -10.95
CA TRP A 297 -13.97 0.23 -12.41
C TRP A 297 -15.26 0.86 -12.94
N LEU A 298 -15.18 1.50 -14.08
CA LEU A 298 -16.36 1.97 -14.82
C LEU A 298 -17.00 0.79 -15.54
N PRO A 299 -18.35 0.67 -15.53
CA PRO A 299 -19.10 -0.42 -16.14
C PRO A 299 -19.05 -0.41 -17.67
#